data_d89d2e12d2c66ccefc12bcf1d9cceacf
#
_entry.id   d89d2e12d2c66ccefc12bcf1d9cceacf
#
_cell.length_a   1.000
_cell.length_b   1.000
_cell.length_c   1.000
_cell.angle_alpha   90.00
_cell.angle_beta   90.00
_cell.angle_gamma   90.00
#
_symmetry.space_group_name_H-M   'P 1'
#
loop_
_entity.id
_entity.type
_entity.pdbx_description
1 polymer ?
#
loop_
_entity_poly.entity_id
_entity_poly.type
_entity_poly.pdbx_seq_one_letter_code
_entity_poly.pdbx_strand_id
1 'polypeptide(L)'
;IISRGEIITNYHVVEGAKDVDIVQYDSKNTSVKNISDNEIFTGRVVAFDKKRDLALIQTDSKLKNIVSFGKDWRIKIAQDVFAIGHPAGLWGFTYGVISALPLPKEWTYNGSYYMNANCIQTQTPINPGNSGGPLFNDSGKLIGINTSAAEGEGLNFAVRLNEINDFIKRARNGEYPEGEEKEELVWKKIPDHGY
;
A
#
# COMPACT_ATOMS: atom_id res chain seq x y z
N ILE A 1 -0.87 1.10 8.70
CA ILE A 1 -1.17 0.25 9.88
C ILE A 1 -2.68 0.24 10.05
N ILE A 2 -3.31 -0.95 9.99
CA ILE A 2 -4.77 -1.13 10.08
C ILE A 2 -5.23 -1.73 11.43
N SER A 3 -4.31 -2.30 12.18
CA SER A 3 -4.49 -2.73 13.57
C SER A 3 -3.15 -2.71 14.32
N ARG A 4 -3.13 -3.07 15.59
CA ARG A 4 -1.89 -3.09 16.39
C ARG A 4 -0.85 -4.11 15.90
N GLY A 5 -1.25 -5.08 15.11
CA GLY A 5 -0.38 -6.12 14.59
C GLY A 5 -0.53 -6.36 13.09
N GLU A 6 -1.23 -5.46 12.35
CA GLU A 6 -1.49 -5.66 10.92
C GLU A 6 -1.20 -4.40 10.11
N ILE A 7 -0.54 -4.61 8.97
CA ILE A 7 -0.25 -3.59 7.97
C ILE A 7 -0.79 -4.06 6.63
N ILE A 8 -1.44 -3.17 5.89
CA ILE A 8 -1.77 -3.38 4.48
C ILE A 8 -0.82 -2.59 3.59
N THR A 9 -0.38 -3.20 2.50
CA THR A 9 0.50 -2.60 1.50
C THR A 9 0.19 -3.17 0.12
N ASN A 10 0.96 -2.80 -0.92
CA ASN A 10 0.87 -3.46 -2.21
C ASN A 10 1.62 -4.80 -2.23
N TYR A 11 1.15 -5.73 -3.09
CA TYR A 11 1.84 -6.98 -3.33
C TYR A 11 3.23 -6.75 -3.95
N HIS A 12 3.33 -5.89 -4.97
CA HIS A 12 4.61 -5.64 -5.65
C HIS A 12 5.70 -5.05 -4.74
N VAL A 13 5.32 -4.43 -3.60
CA VAL A 13 6.28 -3.91 -2.60
C VAL A 13 6.91 -5.03 -1.79
N VAL A 14 6.19 -6.13 -1.58
CA VAL A 14 6.62 -7.27 -0.75
C VAL A 14 6.79 -8.55 -1.58
N GLU A 15 6.82 -8.44 -2.90
CA GLU A 15 6.92 -9.57 -3.81
C GLU A 15 8.10 -10.47 -3.48
N GLY A 16 7.84 -11.77 -3.30
CA GLY A 16 8.85 -12.77 -2.98
C GLY A 16 9.41 -12.68 -1.56
N ALA A 17 8.92 -11.77 -0.72
CA ALA A 17 9.31 -11.68 0.68
C ALA A 17 8.35 -12.48 1.56
N LYS A 18 8.90 -13.27 2.48
CA LYS A 18 8.15 -13.92 3.57
C LYS A 18 8.12 -13.05 4.82
N ASP A 19 9.26 -12.46 5.14
CA ASP A 19 9.42 -11.56 6.27
C ASP A 19 9.94 -10.21 5.75
N VAL A 20 9.52 -9.13 6.37
CA VAL A 20 9.84 -7.76 5.99
C VAL A 20 10.21 -6.94 7.22
N ASP A 21 11.08 -5.96 7.02
CA ASP A 21 11.40 -4.99 8.05
C ASP A 21 10.36 -3.86 8.06
N ILE A 22 9.89 -3.53 9.26
CA ILE A 22 8.91 -2.48 9.50
C ILE A 22 9.59 -1.36 10.29
N VAL A 23 9.57 -0.18 9.71
CA VAL A 23 10.04 1.05 10.35
C VAL A 23 8.85 1.99 10.55
N GLN A 24 8.63 2.41 11.79
CA GLN A 24 7.60 3.40 12.09
C GLN A 24 8.17 4.82 12.02
N TYR A 25 7.38 5.74 11.46
CA TYR A 25 7.72 7.16 11.51
C TYR A 25 7.86 7.64 12.95
N ASP A 26 8.97 8.31 13.22
CA ASP A 26 9.19 9.12 14.42
C ASP A 26 9.54 10.57 14.00
N SER A 27 8.87 11.54 14.62
CA SER A 27 9.13 12.96 14.36
C SER A 27 10.56 13.39 14.69
N LYS A 28 11.27 12.63 15.51
CA LYS A 28 12.67 12.87 15.86
C LYS A 28 13.65 12.32 14.81
N ASN A 29 13.20 11.34 14.03
CA ASN A 29 14.00 10.69 13.01
C ASN A 29 13.19 10.57 11.71
N THR A 30 13.33 11.55 10.84
CA THR A 30 12.57 11.64 9.58
C THR A 30 13.22 10.90 8.41
N SER A 31 14.39 10.27 8.62
CA SER A 31 15.11 9.52 7.59
C SER A 31 15.38 8.09 8.06
N VAL A 32 15.07 7.11 7.23
CA VAL A 32 15.40 5.68 7.49
C VAL A 32 16.91 5.41 7.55
N LYS A 33 17.75 6.30 7.03
CA LYS A 33 19.22 6.14 7.07
C LYS A 33 19.83 6.18 8.47
N ASN A 34 19.10 6.70 9.46
CA ASN A 34 19.58 6.89 10.82
C ASN A 34 18.79 6.06 11.85
N ILE A 35 18.10 5.01 11.41
CA ILE A 35 17.30 4.15 12.28
C ILE A 35 18.21 3.13 12.93
N SER A 36 18.10 3.00 14.25
CA SER A 36 18.79 1.96 15.00
C SER A 36 18.06 0.62 14.86
N ASP A 37 18.77 -0.50 15.00
CA ASP A 37 18.19 -1.85 14.93
C ASP A 37 17.02 -2.07 15.91
N ASN A 38 17.01 -1.34 17.04
CA ASN A 38 15.94 -1.40 18.05
C ASN A 38 14.63 -0.73 17.61
N GLU A 39 14.65 0.01 16.49
CA GLU A 39 13.50 0.70 15.91
C GLU A 39 12.93 -0.05 14.69
N ILE A 40 13.57 -1.18 14.33
CA ILE A 40 13.13 -2.05 13.24
C ILE A 40 12.33 -3.21 13.84
N PHE A 41 11.13 -3.40 13.36
CA PHE A 41 10.26 -4.53 13.71
C PHE A 41 10.21 -5.50 12.55
N THR A 42 10.11 -6.79 12.84
CA THR A 42 9.88 -7.80 11.79
C THR A 42 8.40 -8.05 11.62
N GLY A 43 7.94 -8.10 10.38
CA GLY A 43 6.61 -8.52 9.99
C GLY A 43 6.65 -9.68 9.01
N ARG A 44 5.59 -10.50 9.00
CA ARG A 44 5.41 -11.61 8.08
C ARG A 44 4.30 -11.32 7.10
N VAL A 45 4.54 -11.56 5.81
CA VAL A 45 3.50 -11.50 4.77
C VAL A 45 2.61 -12.74 4.93
N VAL A 46 1.36 -12.54 5.38
CA VAL A 46 0.43 -13.64 5.72
C VAL A 46 -0.65 -13.87 4.68
N ALA A 47 -0.91 -12.89 3.83
CA ALA A 47 -1.83 -12.99 2.70
C ALA A 47 -1.46 -11.98 1.62
N PHE A 48 -1.73 -12.33 0.35
CA PHE A 48 -1.56 -11.41 -0.77
C PHE A 48 -2.53 -11.71 -1.90
N ASP A 49 -2.86 -10.69 -2.66
CA ASP A 49 -3.69 -10.72 -3.86
C ASP A 49 -2.94 -10.05 -5.00
N LYS A 50 -2.31 -10.85 -5.87
CA LYS A 50 -1.56 -10.35 -7.03
C LYS A 50 -2.44 -9.53 -7.96
N LYS A 51 -3.70 -9.97 -8.15
CA LYS A 51 -4.63 -9.33 -9.06
C LYS A 51 -5.01 -7.92 -8.61
N ARG A 52 -5.21 -7.73 -7.30
CA ARG A 52 -5.55 -6.42 -6.72
C ARG A 52 -4.33 -5.62 -6.28
N ASP A 53 -3.14 -6.21 -6.37
CA ASP A 53 -1.90 -5.61 -5.87
C ASP A 53 -1.98 -5.26 -4.38
N LEU A 54 -2.47 -6.20 -3.55
CA LEU A 54 -2.61 -6.01 -2.11
C LEU A 54 -1.87 -7.11 -1.34
N ALA A 55 -1.30 -6.76 -0.19
CA ALA A 55 -0.69 -7.71 0.74
C ALA A 55 -1.00 -7.32 2.18
N LEU A 56 -1.14 -8.35 3.05
CA LEU A 56 -1.34 -8.22 4.49
C LEU A 56 -0.09 -8.71 5.21
N ILE A 57 0.46 -7.86 6.06
CA ILE A 57 1.62 -8.16 6.91
C ILE A 57 1.13 -8.24 8.36
N GLN A 58 1.58 -9.27 9.08
CA GLN A 58 1.38 -9.40 10.52
C GLN A 58 2.69 -9.26 11.28
N THR A 59 2.63 -8.68 12.48
CA THR A 59 3.74 -8.56 13.41
C THR A 59 3.27 -8.71 14.84
N ASP A 60 4.13 -9.26 15.71
CA ASP A 60 3.88 -9.34 17.16
C ASP A 60 4.14 -8.00 17.86
N SER A 61 4.76 -7.06 17.17
CA SER A 61 5.05 -5.73 17.69
C SER A 61 3.77 -4.89 17.79
N LYS A 62 3.65 -4.13 18.89
CA LYS A 62 2.49 -3.24 19.11
C LYS A 62 2.67 -1.96 18.29
N LEU A 63 2.15 -1.98 17.08
CA LEU A 63 2.17 -0.82 16.19
C LEU A 63 1.30 0.33 16.74
N LYS A 64 1.72 1.56 16.44
CA LYS A 64 1.03 2.80 16.81
C LYS A 64 0.41 3.44 15.55
N ASN A 65 -0.36 4.50 15.76
CA ASN A 65 -0.93 5.31 14.66
C ASN A 65 -1.78 4.49 13.68
N ILE A 66 -2.75 3.73 14.21
CA ILE A 66 -3.70 2.95 13.42
C ILE A 66 -4.59 3.89 12.62
N VAL A 67 -4.72 3.66 11.32
CA VAL A 67 -5.56 4.47 10.44
C VAL A 67 -7.05 4.20 10.71
N SER A 68 -7.86 5.23 10.53
CA SER A 68 -9.31 5.09 10.48
C SER A 68 -9.77 4.97 9.03
N PHE A 69 -10.65 4.03 8.75
CA PHE A 69 -11.21 3.82 7.42
C PHE A 69 -12.29 4.85 7.11
N GLY A 70 -12.32 5.31 5.86
CA GLY A 70 -13.43 6.10 5.31
C GLY A 70 -14.67 5.26 5.07
N LYS A 71 -15.61 5.84 4.33
CA LYS A 71 -16.81 5.13 3.84
C LYS A 71 -16.78 5.14 2.33
N ASP A 72 -16.71 3.99 1.70
CA ASP A 72 -16.54 3.84 0.25
C ASP A 72 -17.59 4.62 -0.55
N TRP A 73 -18.84 4.60 -0.11
CA TRP A 73 -19.96 5.33 -0.74
C TRP A 73 -19.89 6.87 -0.62
N ARG A 74 -18.97 7.40 0.20
CA ARG A 74 -18.72 8.85 0.33
C ARG A 74 -17.57 9.34 -0.54
N ILE A 75 -16.85 8.45 -1.21
CA ILE A 75 -15.77 8.82 -2.12
C ILE A 75 -16.37 9.42 -3.38
N LYS A 76 -15.95 10.62 -3.77
CA LYS A 76 -16.50 11.36 -4.91
C LYS A 76 -15.43 12.11 -5.69
N ILE A 77 -15.71 12.37 -6.96
CA ILE A 77 -14.88 13.21 -7.84
C ILE A 77 -14.77 14.63 -7.24
N ALA A 78 -13.64 15.29 -7.47
CA ALA A 78 -13.25 16.59 -6.93
C ALA A 78 -13.09 16.63 -5.40
N GLN A 79 -13.10 15.49 -4.71
CA GLN A 79 -12.76 15.42 -3.29
C GLN A 79 -11.27 15.60 -3.10
N ASP A 80 -10.90 16.42 -2.12
CA ASP A 80 -9.53 16.61 -1.68
C ASP A 80 -8.97 15.32 -1.07
N VAL A 81 -7.75 14.96 -1.48
CA VAL A 81 -7.06 13.77 -0.98
C VAL A 81 -5.56 14.04 -0.83
N PHE A 82 -4.93 13.25 0.04
CA PHE A 82 -3.50 13.31 0.21
C PHE A 82 -2.90 11.91 0.41
N ALA A 83 -1.66 11.77 -0.03
CA ALA A 83 -0.88 10.56 0.17
C ALA A 83 0.30 10.83 1.11
N ILE A 84 0.65 9.82 1.89
CA ILE A 84 1.84 9.79 2.71
C ILE A 84 2.70 8.63 2.26
N GLY A 85 3.99 8.86 2.08
CA GLY A 85 4.92 7.85 1.65
C GLY A 85 6.35 8.19 2.03
N HIS A 86 7.29 7.45 1.45
CA HIS A 86 8.71 7.59 1.73
C HIS A 86 9.53 7.73 0.43
N PRO A 87 9.17 8.67 -0.48
CA PRO A 87 9.90 8.83 -1.72
C PRO A 87 11.33 9.34 -1.44
N ALA A 88 12.30 8.81 -2.21
CA ALA A 88 13.71 9.20 -2.14
C ALA A 88 14.34 9.13 -0.71
N GLY A 89 13.83 8.23 0.14
CA GLY A 89 14.38 8.02 1.48
C GLY A 89 13.95 9.05 2.53
N LEU A 90 12.91 9.85 2.23
CA LEU A 90 12.35 10.84 3.16
C LEU A 90 10.84 10.66 3.28
N TRP A 91 10.32 10.82 4.49
CA TRP A 91 8.87 10.85 4.70
C TRP A 91 8.28 12.07 3.98
N GLY A 92 7.33 11.81 3.10
CA GLY A 92 6.73 12.80 2.23
C GLY A 92 5.21 12.81 2.30
N PHE A 93 4.67 13.98 1.98
CA PHE A 93 3.24 14.25 1.87
C PHE A 93 2.98 14.85 0.47
N THR A 94 1.99 14.30 -0.23
CA THR A 94 1.52 14.86 -1.50
C THR A 94 0.02 15.09 -1.45
N TYR A 95 -0.47 16.13 -2.13
CA TYR A 95 -1.85 16.57 -2.11
C TYR A 95 -2.41 16.67 -3.52
N GLY A 96 -3.71 16.43 -3.66
CA GLY A 96 -4.43 16.55 -4.92
C GLY A 96 -5.92 16.28 -4.75
N VAL A 97 -6.60 15.97 -5.85
CA VAL A 97 -8.04 15.68 -5.88
C VAL A 97 -8.31 14.36 -6.58
N ILE A 98 -9.46 13.77 -6.30
CA ILE A 98 -9.97 12.62 -7.05
C ILE A 98 -10.44 13.10 -8.41
N SER A 99 -9.90 12.53 -9.49
CA SER A 99 -10.23 12.90 -10.86
C SER A 99 -11.21 11.94 -11.54
N ALA A 100 -11.26 10.66 -11.14
CA ALA A 100 -12.24 9.69 -11.66
C ALA A 100 -12.59 8.56 -10.68
N LEU A 101 -13.85 8.03 -10.77
CA LEU A 101 -14.43 6.96 -9.95
C LEU A 101 -15.62 6.28 -10.66
N PRO A 102 -15.89 4.99 -10.32
CA PRO A 102 -14.91 3.95 -10.09
C PRO A 102 -14.20 3.65 -11.39
N LEU A 103 -12.95 3.32 -11.36
CA LEU A 103 -12.21 2.96 -12.54
C LEU A 103 -11.70 1.53 -12.38
N PRO A 104 -12.33 0.53 -13.02
CA PRO A 104 -11.68 -0.77 -13.23
C PRO A 104 -10.40 -0.51 -13.99
N LYS A 105 -9.28 -0.70 -13.37
CA LYS A 105 -7.97 -0.47 -13.97
C LYS A 105 -7.23 -1.78 -14.11
N GLU A 106 -6.71 -1.97 -15.30
CA GLU A 106 -5.81 -3.06 -15.65
C GLU A 106 -4.41 -2.48 -15.83
N TRP A 107 -3.43 -3.10 -15.23
CA TRP A 107 -2.03 -2.71 -15.38
C TRP A 107 -1.10 -3.90 -15.19
N THR A 108 0.14 -3.74 -15.64
CA THR A 108 1.21 -4.71 -15.42
C THR A 108 2.31 -4.06 -14.61
N TYR A 109 2.91 -4.82 -13.71
CA TYR A 109 4.11 -4.42 -13.00
C TYR A 109 5.29 -5.20 -13.57
N ASN A 110 6.32 -4.49 -14.06
CA ASN A 110 7.50 -5.04 -14.71
C ASN A 110 7.21 -6.09 -15.83
N GLY A 111 6.06 -6.00 -16.48
CA GLY A 111 5.63 -6.95 -17.50
C GLY A 111 5.31 -8.37 -16.99
N SER A 112 5.34 -8.59 -15.68
CA SER A 112 5.26 -9.94 -15.10
C SER A 112 3.88 -10.30 -14.58
N TYR A 113 3.07 -9.31 -14.14
CA TYR A 113 1.75 -9.55 -13.55
C TYR A 113 0.69 -8.70 -14.20
N TYR A 114 -0.44 -9.35 -14.47
CA TYR A 114 -1.67 -8.69 -14.88
C TYR A 114 -2.48 -8.34 -13.63
N MET A 115 -2.59 -7.07 -13.35
CA MET A 115 -3.34 -6.55 -12.21
C MET A 115 -4.68 -5.97 -12.69
N ASN A 116 -5.71 -6.14 -11.89
CA ASN A 116 -7.05 -5.62 -12.17
C ASN A 116 -7.77 -5.36 -10.85
N ALA A 117 -8.08 -4.10 -10.58
CA ALA A 117 -8.83 -3.68 -9.39
C ALA A 117 -9.66 -2.43 -9.68
N ASN A 118 -10.69 -2.20 -8.86
CA ASN A 118 -11.34 -0.90 -8.84
C ASN A 118 -10.41 0.12 -8.18
N CYS A 119 -10.05 1.15 -8.93
CA CYS A 119 -9.14 2.19 -8.50
C CYS A 119 -9.82 3.55 -8.37
N ILE A 120 -9.22 4.40 -7.55
CA ILE A 120 -9.41 5.84 -7.53
C ILE A 120 -8.35 6.44 -8.44
N GLN A 121 -8.74 7.22 -9.44
CA GLN A 121 -7.80 8.07 -10.16
C GLN A 121 -7.67 9.41 -9.43
N THR A 122 -6.45 9.87 -9.24
CA THR A 122 -6.16 11.11 -8.51
C THR A 122 -5.08 11.93 -9.18
N GLN A 123 -5.10 13.23 -8.96
CA GLN A 123 -4.02 14.16 -9.32
C GLN A 123 -2.95 14.24 -8.23
N THR A 124 -3.13 13.57 -7.10
CA THR A 124 -2.11 13.46 -6.06
C THR A 124 -0.87 12.77 -6.64
N PRO A 125 0.31 13.41 -6.62
CA PRO A 125 1.52 12.79 -7.15
C PRO A 125 1.85 11.48 -6.43
N ILE A 126 1.92 10.37 -7.18
CA ILE A 126 2.33 9.05 -6.70
C ILE A 126 3.64 8.70 -7.40
N ASN A 127 4.72 8.67 -6.64
CA ASN A 127 6.07 8.36 -7.10
C ASN A 127 6.57 7.09 -6.40
N PRO A 128 7.65 6.45 -6.89
CA PRO A 128 8.32 5.38 -6.15
C PRO A 128 8.57 5.77 -4.70
N GLY A 129 8.16 4.89 -3.76
CA GLY A 129 8.13 5.17 -2.32
C GLY A 129 6.76 5.59 -1.77
N ASN A 130 5.79 5.93 -2.61
CA ASN A 130 4.39 6.13 -2.21
C ASN A 130 3.54 4.86 -2.38
N SER A 131 3.97 3.90 -3.21
CA SER A 131 3.28 2.62 -3.41
C SER A 131 3.13 1.85 -2.10
N GLY A 132 1.96 1.27 -1.87
CA GLY A 132 1.58 0.60 -0.62
C GLY A 132 1.22 1.56 0.52
N GLY A 133 1.50 2.85 0.35
CA GLY A 133 1.10 3.90 1.28
C GLY A 133 -0.38 4.28 1.15
N PRO A 134 -0.91 5.00 2.15
CA PRO A 134 -2.31 5.38 2.19
C PRO A 134 -2.64 6.54 1.25
N LEU A 135 -3.85 6.49 0.66
CA LEU A 135 -4.57 7.66 0.17
C LEU A 135 -5.64 8.02 1.20
N PHE A 136 -5.56 9.22 1.74
CA PHE A 136 -6.49 9.75 2.72
C PHE A 136 -7.42 10.80 2.10
N ASN A 137 -8.63 10.92 2.65
CA ASN A 137 -9.49 12.06 2.36
C ASN A 137 -9.17 13.25 3.28
N ASP A 138 -9.85 14.37 3.07
CA ASP A 138 -9.76 15.62 3.84
C ASP A 138 -9.99 15.46 5.36
N SER A 139 -10.68 14.42 5.77
CA SER A 139 -10.92 14.07 7.17
C SER A 139 -9.88 13.10 7.75
N GLY A 140 -8.78 12.82 7.05
CA GLY A 140 -7.74 11.89 7.47
C GLY A 140 -8.17 10.44 7.52
N LYS A 141 -9.20 10.05 6.74
CA LYS A 141 -9.67 8.67 6.66
C LYS A 141 -9.08 7.97 5.45
N LEU A 142 -8.62 6.74 5.63
CA LEU A 142 -8.12 5.89 4.55
C LEU A 142 -9.24 5.59 3.55
N ILE A 143 -8.99 5.87 2.28
CA ILE A 143 -9.92 5.63 1.17
C ILE A 143 -9.32 4.79 0.05
N GLY A 144 -8.00 4.62 0.04
CA GLY A 144 -7.29 3.81 -0.96
C GLY A 144 -5.86 3.49 -0.52
N ILE A 145 -5.24 2.55 -1.24
CA ILE A 145 -3.80 2.24 -1.16
C ILE A 145 -3.18 2.62 -2.50
N ASN A 146 -2.21 3.53 -2.46
CA ASN A 146 -1.51 4.00 -3.66
C ASN A 146 -0.79 2.83 -4.34
N THR A 147 -0.91 2.71 -5.67
CA THR A 147 -0.34 1.57 -6.39
C THR A 147 0.48 1.95 -7.61
N SER A 148 -0.05 2.74 -8.52
CA SER A 148 0.61 2.99 -9.80
C SER A 148 0.37 4.41 -10.30
N ALA A 149 1.27 4.86 -11.20
CA ALA A 149 1.05 5.99 -12.08
C ALA A 149 1.05 5.48 -13.54
N ALA A 150 0.30 6.14 -14.43
CA ALA A 150 0.41 5.93 -15.87
C ALA A 150 1.19 7.09 -16.50
N GLU A 151 1.64 6.90 -17.74
CA GLU A 151 2.21 7.99 -18.50
C GLU A 151 1.19 9.12 -18.69
N GLY A 152 1.57 10.35 -18.37
CA GLY A 152 0.74 11.54 -18.41
C GLY A 152 0.61 12.23 -17.07
N GLU A 153 0.31 13.52 -17.08
CA GLU A 153 0.17 14.31 -15.87
C GLU A 153 -1.13 13.96 -15.13
N GLY A 154 -1.03 13.74 -13.80
CA GLY A 154 -2.19 13.52 -12.94
C GLY A 154 -2.90 12.16 -13.12
N LEU A 155 -2.26 11.19 -13.78
CA LEU A 155 -2.77 9.83 -13.94
C LEU A 155 -2.20 8.89 -12.87
N ASN A 156 -2.54 9.15 -11.63
CA ASN A 156 -2.12 8.36 -10.48
C ASN A 156 -3.30 7.54 -9.95
N PHE A 157 -3.04 6.36 -9.41
CA PHE A 157 -4.07 5.40 -9.05
C PHE A 157 -3.84 4.85 -7.64
N ALA A 158 -4.94 4.65 -6.92
CA ALA A 158 -4.98 3.95 -5.66
C ALA A 158 -6.05 2.85 -5.70
N VAL A 159 -5.73 1.67 -5.18
CA VAL A 159 -6.72 0.59 -5.00
C VAL A 159 -7.79 1.09 -4.05
N ARG A 160 -9.06 1.00 -4.46
CA ARG A 160 -10.19 1.60 -3.75
C ARG A 160 -10.54 0.84 -2.47
N LEU A 161 -11.16 1.54 -1.53
CA LEU A 161 -11.48 1.05 -0.19
C LEU A 161 -12.34 -0.23 -0.19
N ASN A 162 -13.27 -0.41 -1.12
CA ASN A 162 -14.08 -1.63 -1.20
C ASN A 162 -13.22 -2.88 -1.50
N GLU A 163 -12.23 -2.78 -2.39
CA GLU A 163 -11.27 -3.85 -2.69
C GLU A 163 -10.41 -4.19 -1.46
N ILE A 164 -9.97 -3.15 -0.76
CA ILE A 164 -9.18 -3.30 0.48
C ILE A 164 -9.97 -4.02 1.56
N ASN A 165 -11.22 -3.62 1.79
CA ASN A 165 -12.09 -4.23 2.80
C ASN A 165 -12.40 -5.70 2.50
N ASP A 166 -12.69 -6.03 1.22
CA ASP A 166 -12.91 -7.40 0.80
C ASP A 166 -11.65 -8.26 0.98
N PHE A 167 -10.50 -7.75 0.54
CA PHE A 167 -9.22 -8.44 0.74
C PHE A 167 -8.92 -8.71 2.22
N ILE A 168 -9.02 -7.71 3.10
CA ILE A 168 -8.76 -7.88 4.54
C ILE A 168 -9.70 -8.93 5.14
N LYS A 169 -11.00 -8.88 4.80
CA LYS A 169 -11.99 -9.84 5.27
C LYS A 169 -11.62 -11.27 4.86
N ARG A 170 -11.32 -11.48 3.59
CA ARG A 170 -10.94 -12.80 3.04
C ARG A 170 -9.62 -13.30 3.64
N ALA A 171 -8.62 -12.43 3.75
CA ALA A 171 -7.34 -12.78 4.36
C ALA A 171 -7.48 -13.23 5.81
N ARG A 172 -8.30 -12.53 6.62
CA ARG A 172 -8.57 -12.90 8.01
C ARG A 172 -9.37 -14.18 8.16
N ASN A 173 -10.16 -14.55 7.16
CA ASN A 173 -10.90 -15.83 7.10
C ASN A 173 -10.04 -16.98 6.59
N GLY A 174 -8.77 -16.74 6.22
CA GLY A 174 -7.91 -17.74 5.58
C GLY A 174 -8.29 -18.05 4.14
N GLU A 175 -9.11 -17.20 3.51
CA GLU A 175 -9.49 -17.29 2.11
C GLU A 175 -8.44 -16.57 1.27
N TYR A 176 -7.68 -17.34 0.49
CA TYR A 176 -6.78 -16.75 -0.51
C TYR A 176 -7.56 -16.51 -1.80
N PRO A 177 -7.21 -15.47 -2.59
CA PRO A 177 -7.82 -15.26 -3.90
C PRO A 177 -7.69 -16.51 -4.78
N GLU A 178 -8.74 -16.80 -5.57
CA GLU A 178 -8.70 -17.89 -6.54
C GLU A 178 -7.57 -17.71 -7.55
N GLY A 179 -6.80 -18.77 -7.83
CA GLY A 179 -5.73 -18.80 -8.81
C GLY A 179 -4.33 -18.61 -8.26
N GLU A 180 -4.14 -18.47 -6.96
CA GLU A 180 -2.83 -18.50 -6.33
C GLU A 180 -2.50 -19.92 -5.88
N GLU A 181 -1.70 -20.65 -6.68
CA GLU A 181 -0.99 -21.81 -6.17
C GLU A 181 -0.08 -21.34 -5.02
N LYS A 182 0.05 -22.18 -3.97
CA LYS A 182 1.09 -22.03 -2.95
C LYS A 182 2.45 -22.22 -3.63
N GLU A 183 2.93 -21.21 -4.35
CA GLU A 183 4.34 -21.18 -4.71
C GLU A 183 5.12 -21.10 -3.41
N GLU A 184 5.99 -22.06 -3.16
CA GLU A 184 7.00 -21.95 -2.11
C GLU A 184 7.74 -20.64 -2.35
N LEU A 185 7.62 -19.72 -1.40
CA LEU A 185 8.30 -18.44 -1.44
C LEU A 185 9.81 -18.70 -1.45
N VAL A 186 10.38 -18.75 -2.64
CA VAL A 186 11.83 -18.87 -2.81
C VAL A 186 12.43 -17.51 -2.46
N TRP A 187 13.23 -17.47 -1.42
CA TRP A 187 13.94 -16.29 -0.94
C TRP A 187 14.76 -15.63 -2.06
N LYS A 188 14.37 -14.47 -2.51
CA LYS A 188 15.27 -13.55 -3.19
C LYS A 188 15.64 -12.45 -2.22
N LYS A 189 16.91 -12.40 -1.83
CA LYS A 189 17.50 -11.21 -1.21
C LYS A 189 17.09 -10.00 -2.03
N ILE A 190 16.50 -8.99 -1.40
CA ILE A 190 16.26 -7.70 -2.04
C ILE A 190 17.62 -7.22 -2.54
N PRO A 191 17.80 -6.96 -3.84
CA PRO A 191 19.04 -6.38 -4.32
C PRO A 191 19.24 -5.04 -3.59
N ASP A 192 20.46 -4.85 -3.09
CA ASP A 192 20.90 -3.59 -2.50
C ASP A 192 20.82 -2.54 -3.61
N HIS A 193 19.69 -1.84 -3.71
CA HIS A 193 19.57 -0.72 -4.62
C HIS A 193 20.33 0.43 -3.98
N GLY A 194 21.65 0.43 -4.27
CA GLY A 194 22.51 1.58 -4.00
C GLY A 194 21.92 2.82 -4.65
N TYR A 195 21.55 3.78 -3.84
CA TYR A 195 21.28 5.16 -4.16
C TYR A 195 22.37 6.04 -3.58
#